data_6f11efbf686ae706c2cd0fe5a02d5048
#
_entry.id   6f11efbf686ae706c2cd0fe5a02d5048
#
_cell.length_a   1.000
_cell.length_b   1.000
_cell.length_c   1.000
_cell.angle_alpha   90.00
_cell.angle_beta   90.00
_cell.angle_gamma   90.00
#
_symmetry.space_group_name_H-M   'P 1'
#
loop_
_entity.id
_entity.type
_entity.pdbx_description
1 polymer ?
#
loop_
_entity_poly.entity_id
_entity_poly.type
_entity_poly.pdbx_seq_one_letter_code
_entity_poly.pdbx_strand_id
1 'polypeptide(L)'
;MGRHRNKRLFKKGQHIELNIIDLAFGGKGISKISTEDGDFVCFVENTLPGQKVLASVKRCKKKHAECKLLEVLEKSIDEIDIPYQRIPGAPYAQLPIELQESNKKNTCFELFRRIGNINNIEDYFDEFISSPSVWHYRNKMEYSLSLIHI
;
A
#
# COMPACT_ATOMS: atom_id res chain seq x y z
N MET A 1 35.51 -16.21 -14.39
CA MET A 1 34.08 -15.86 -14.47
C MET A 1 33.66 -15.20 -13.15
N GLY A 2 33.63 -13.88 -13.10
CA GLY A 2 33.25 -13.12 -11.90
C GLY A 2 31.74 -13.23 -11.66
N ARG A 3 31.34 -13.72 -10.49
CA ARG A 3 29.96 -13.64 -10.04
C ARG A 3 29.58 -12.16 -9.88
N HIS A 4 28.77 -11.61 -10.80
CA HIS A 4 28.12 -10.33 -10.58
C HIS A 4 27.29 -10.43 -9.28
N ARG A 5 27.83 -9.88 -8.19
CA ARG A 5 27.07 -9.65 -6.97
C ARG A 5 25.93 -8.71 -7.33
N ASN A 6 24.71 -9.21 -7.40
CA ASN A 6 23.49 -8.41 -7.53
C ASN A 6 23.48 -7.37 -6.41
N LYS A 7 23.90 -6.14 -6.74
CA LYS A 7 23.96 -5.03 -5.78
C LYS A 7 22.51 -4.63 -5.48
N ARG A 8 22.06 -4.87 -4.25
CA ARG A 8 20.75 -4.39 -3.80
C ARG A 8 20.78 -2.86 -3.77
N LEU A 9 19.70 -2.21 -4.21
CA LEU A 9 19.61 -0.76 -4.27
C LEU A 9 19.69 -0.13 -2.87
N PHE A 10 19.07 -0.77 -1.88
CA PHE A 10 19.04 -0.30 -0.50
C PHE A 10 19.54 -1.35 0.48
N LYS A 11 20.05 -0.88 1.62
CA LYS A 11 20.43 -1.71 2.75
C LYS A 11 19.23 -1.85 3.71
N LYS A 12 19.15 -2.99 4.43
CA LYS A 12 18.18 -3.16 5.52
C LYS A 12 18.43 -2.11 6.61
N GLY A 13 17.38 -1.48 7.09
CA GLY A 13 17.43 -0.40 8.07
C GLY A 13 17.75 0.98 7.49
N GLN A 14 18.03 1.09 6.20
CA GLN A 14 18.24 2.40 5.55
C GLN A 14 16.94 3.21 5.56
N HIS A 15 17.04 4.49 5.88
CA HIS A 15 15.94 5.44 5.82
C HIS A 15 15.93 6.10 4.44
N ILE A 16 14.77 6.19 3.85
CA ILE A 16 14.56 6.77 2.52
C ILE A 16 13.26 7.59 2.49
N GLU A 17 13.29 8.71 1.77
CA GLU A 17 12.10 9.48 1.47
C GLU A 17 11.42 8.92 0.22
N LEU A 18 10.11 8.80 0.27
CA LEU A 18 9.31 8.20 -0.79
C LEU A 18 8.03 9.00 -1.02
N ASN A 19 7.68 9.22 -2.28
CA ASN A 19 6.37 9.71 -2.69
C ASN A 19 5.46 8.52 -2.97
N ILE A 20 4.35 8.43 -2.28
CA ILE A 20 3.37 7.36 -2.45
C ILE A 20 2.44 7.73 -3.60
N ILE A 21 2.44 6.92 -4.64
CA ILE A 21 1.70 7.20 -5.88
C ILE A 21 0.43 6.36 -6.04
N ASP A 22 0.36 5.21 -5.36
CA ASP A 22 -0.73 4.25 -5.54
C ASP A 22 -0.81 3.30 -4.35
N LEU A 23 -1.80 2.40 -4.36
CA LEU A 23 -1.98 1.33 -3.37
C LEU A 23 -1.89 -0.04 -4.03
N ALA A 24 -1.12 -0.93 -3.42
CA ALA A 24 -1.09 -2.34 -3.78
C ALA A 24 -2.29 -3.08 -3.17
N PHE A 25 -2.59 -4.26 -3.70
CA PHE A 25 -3.49 -5.21 -3.06
C PHE A 25 -3.06 -5.45 -1.60
N GLY A 26 -4.01 -5.34 -0.68
CA GLY A 26 -3.76 -5.43 0.76
C GLY A 26 -3.35 -4.11 1.42
N GLY A 27 -3.36 -2.97 0.69
CA GLY A 27 -3.30 -1.63 1.26
C GLY A 27 -1.92 -1.09 1.59
N LYS A 28 -0.87 -1.65 1.01
CA LYS A 28 0.48 -1.06 1.07
C LYS A 28 0.58 0.05 0.03
N GLY A 29 1.09 1.20 0.42
CA GLY A 29 1.42 2.26 -0.54
C GLY A 29 2.54 1.84 -1.47
N ILE A 30 2.46 2.29 -2.71
CA ILE A 30 3.44 2.06 -3.77
C ILE A 30 4.20 3.35 -4.04
N SER A 31 5.51 3.26 -4.05
CA SER A 31 6.41 4.28 -4.59
C SER A 31 7.29 3.67 -5.68
N LYS A 32 7.57 4.43 -6.72
CA LYS A 32 8.48 4.03 -7.80
C LYS A 32 9.70 4.92 -7.83
N ILE A 33 10.86 4.30 -7.98
CA ILE A 33 12.15 4.96 -8.12
C ILE A 33 12.72 4.53 -9.46
N SER A 34 12.91 5.48 -10.37
CA SER A 34 13.53 5.20 -11.66
C SER A 34 15.01 4.90 -11.48
N THR A 35 15.47 3.80 -12.03
CA THR A 35 16.87 3.36 -12.02
C THR A 35 17.32 3.04 -13.44
N GLU A 36 18.62 2.91 -13.67
CA GLU A 36 19.17 2.50 -14.97
C GLU A 36 18.64 1.15 -15.45
N ASP A 37 18.30 0.25 -14.51
CA ASP A 37 17.76 -1.09 -14.80
C ASP A 37 16.21 -1.11 -14.89
N GLY A 38 15.54 0.05 -14.93
CA GLY A 38 14.09 0.23 -14.93
C GLY A 38 13.53 0.64 -13.57
N ASP A 39 12.20 0.60 -13.43
CA ASP A 39 11.52 1.04 -12.21
C ASP A 39 11.75 0.07 -11.05
N PHE A 40 12.20 0.63 -9.93
CA PHE A 40 12.31 -0.07 -8.66
C PHE A 40 11.12 0.32 -7.77
N VAL A 41 10.37 -0.70 -7.30
CA VAL A 41 9.13 -0.49 -6.53
C VAL A 41 9.39 -0.59 -5.04
N CYS A 42 8.91 0.39 -4.28
CA CYS A 42 8.89 0.34 -2.81
C CYS A 42 7.45 0.18 -2.32
N PHE A 43 7.21 -0.84 -1.50
CA PHE A 43 5.95 -1.06 -0.79
C PHE A 43 6.08 -0.56 0.63
N VAL A 44 5.24 0.40 1.01
CA VAL A 44 5.29 1.02 2.35
C VAL A 44 4.01 0.73 3.11
N GLU A 45 4.13 0.11 4.28
CA GLU A 45 2.98 -0.18 5.12
C GLU A 45 2.38 1.09 5.69
N ASN A 46 1.04 1.15 5.74
CA ASN A 46 0.31 2.23 6.40
C ASN A 46 0.53 3.62 5.80
N THR A 47 0.56 3.73 4.50
CA THR A 47 0.65 5.00 3.77
C THR A 47 -0.49 5.13 2.78
N LEU A 48 -0.75 6.37 2.34
CA LEU A 48 -1.81 6.71 1.40
C LEU A 48 -1.24 7.37 0.16
N PRO A 49 -1.88 7.23 -1.01
CA PRO A 49 -1.49 7.95 -2.22
C PRO A 49 -1.45 9.45 -1.98
N GLY A 50 -0.48 10.12 -2.58
CA GLY A 50 -0.27 11.56 -2.43
C GLY A 50 0.56 11.96 -1.21
N GLN A 51 0.87 11.03 -0.28
CA GLN A 51 1.77 11.32 0.83
C GLN A 51 3.23 11.30 0.40
N LYS A 52 4.03 12.19 1.01
CA LYS A 52 5.49 12.07 1.08
C LYS A 52 5.89 11.54 2.44
N VAL A 53 6.69 10.49 2.49
CA VAL A 53 6.97 9.77 3.73
C VAL A 53 8.44 9.48 3.91
N LEU A 54 8.88 9.41 5.17
CA LEU A 54 10.13 8.81 5.58
C LEU A 54 9.87 7.34 5.94
N ALA A 55 10.59 6.42 5.31
CA ALA A 55 10.41 5.00 5.52
C ALA A 55 11.73 4.28 5.77
N SER A 56 11.69 3.22 6.58
CA SER A 56 12.83 2.33 6.83
C SER A 56 12.70 1.05 6.02
N VAL A 57 13.74 0.67 5.32
CA VAL A 57 13.80 -0.54 4.50
C VAL A 57 13.86 -1.78 5.39
N LYS A 58 12.79 -2.58 5.41
CA LYS A 58 12.74 -3.89 6.10
C LYS A 58 13.45 -4.98 5.29
N ARG A 59 13.18 -5.02 4.00
CA ARG A 59 13.69 -6.03 3.07
C ARG A 59 13.85 -5.45 1.69
N CYS A 60 15.02 -5.68 1.07
CA CYS A 60 15.28 -5.27 -0.31
C CYS A 60 15.58 -6.50 -1.16
N LYS A 61 14.85 -6.65 -2.26
CA LYS A 61 15.05 -7.63 -3.31
C LYS A 61 15.60 -6.97 -4.57
N LYS A 62 15.72 -7.70 -5.68
CA LYS A 62 16.32 -7.19 -6.92
C LYS A 62 15.52 -6.04 -7.54
N LYS A 63 14.17 -6.14 -7.53
CA LYS A 63 13.27 -5.19 -8.22
C LYS A 63 12.32 -4.45 -7.26
N HIS A 64 12.33 -4.76 -5.98
CA HIS A 64 11.45 -4.11 -5.02
C HIS A 64 12.01 -4.13 -3.59
N ALA A 65 11.50 -3.22 -2.78
CA ALA A 65 11.73 -3.20 -1.34
C ALA A 65 10.41 -3.16 -0.57
N GLU A 66 10.42 -3.76 0.61
CA GLU A 66 9.38 -3.63 1.62
C GLU A 66 9.87 -2.68 2.70
N CYS A 67 9.08 -1.66 3.00
CA CYS A 67 9.45 -0.59 3.90
C CYS A 67 8.40 -0.43 5.02
N LYS A 68 8.86 0.03 6.17
CA LYS A 68 8.02 0.44 7.29
C LYS A 68 7.94 1.95 7.31
N LEU A 69 6.76 2.52 7.41
CA LEU A 69 6.56 3.94 7.65
C LEU A 69 7.21 4.34 8.98
N LEU A 70 8.00 5.39 8.96
CA LEU A 70 8.53 6.07 10.14
C LEU A 70 7.73 7.35 10.41
N GLU A 71 7.57 8.20 9.38
CA GLU A 71 6.94 9.50 9.49
C GLU A 71 6.26 9.89 8.18
N VAL A 72 5.15 10.59 8.26
CA VAL A 72 4.51 11.27 7.12
C VAL A 72 5.05 12.70 7.09
N LEU A 73 5.87 13.01 6.10
CA LEU A 73 6.50 14.32 5.93
C LEU A 73 5.52 15.33 5.34
N GLU A 74 4.72 14.89 4.37
CA GLU A 74 3.66 15.68 3.76
C GLU A 74 2.40 14.81 3.63
N LYS A 75 1.26 15.35 4.11
CA LYS A 75 -0.04 14.68 4.00
C LYS A 75 -0.55 14.70 2.57
N SER A 76 -1.35 13.71 2.19
CA SER A 76 -2.12 13.74 0.96
C SER A 76 -3.23 14.80 1.03
N ILE A 77 -3.53 15.43 -0.10
CA ILE A 77 -4.67 16.36 -0.21
C ILE A 77 -6.02 15.64 0.00
N ASP A 78 -6.06 14.34 -0.30
CA ASP A 78 -7.25 13.52 -0.16
C ASP A 78 -7.40 12.92 1.25
N GLU A 79 -6.45 13.17 2.15
CA GLU A 79 -6.46 12.60 3.50
C GLU A 79 -7.47 13.32 4.38
N ILE A 80 -8.41 12.56 4.94
CA ILE A 80 -9.42 13.07 5.87
C ILE A 80 -9.05 12.74 7.31
N ASP A 81 -9.47 13.61 8.22
CA ASP A 81 -9.38 13.33 9.66
C ASP A 81 -10.47 12.35 10.06
N ILE A 82 -10.10 11.36 10.85
CA ILE A 82 -11.02 10.36 11.39
C ILE A 82 -11.07 10.47 12.92
N PRO A 83 -12.23 10.22 13.55
CA PRO A 83 -12.41 10.36 15.00
C PRO A 83 -11.71 9.28 15.82
N TYR A 84 -11.08 8.32 15.15
CA TYR A 84 -10.44 7.17 15.79
C TYR A 84 -8.93 7.19 15.59
N GLN A 85 -8.22 6.61 16.54
CA GLN A 85 -6.80 6.31 16.35
C GLN A 85 -6.62 5.35 15.17
N ARG A 86 -5.43 5.31 14.62
CA ARG A 86 -5.07 4.41 13.53
C ARG A 86 -5.39 2.96 13.90
N ILE A 87 -6.31 2.37 13.15
CA ILE A 87 -6.81 1.02 13.41
C ILE A 87 -5.99 0.03 12.56
N PRO A 88 -5.29 -0.94 13.18
CA PRO A 88 -4.69 -2.05 12.44
C PRO A 88 -5.74 -2.77 11.60
N GLY A 89 -5.44 -3.05 10.33
CA GLY A 89 -6.37 -3.70 9.41
C GLY A 89 -7.33 -2.77 8.68
N ALA A 90 -7.27 -1.46 8.92
CA ALA A 90 -8.01 -0.44 8.17
C ALA A 90 -7.07 0.55 7.47
N PRO A 91 -6.23 0.09 6.52
CA PRO A 91 -5.18 0.92 5.91
C PRO A 91 -5.70 2.12 5.13
N TYR A 92 -6.96 2.08 4.70
CA TYR A 92 -7.60 3.14 3.92
C TYR A 92 -8.47 4.09 4.75
N ALA A 93 -8.55 3.92 6.07
CA ALA A 93 -9.54 4.62 6.91
C ALA A 93 -9.49 6.15 6.77
N GLN A 94 -8.34 6.72 6.45
CA GLN A 94 -8.15 8.16 6.26
C GLN A 94 -8.37 8.63 4.81
N LEU A 95 -8.88 7.78 3.92
CA LEU A 95 -9.37 8.19 2.60
C LEU A 95 -10.89 8.31 2.60
N PRO A 96 -11.47 9.26 1.84
CA PRO A 96 -12.90 9.27 1.54
C PRO A 96 -13.37 7.91 1.01
N ILE A 97 -14.61 7.53 1.33
CA ILE A 97 -15.13 6.20 0.97
C ILE A 97 -15.11 5.97 -0.54
N GLU A 98 -15.39 7.00 -1.31
CA GLU A 98 -15.40 6.97 -2.77
C GLU A 98 -14.02 6.61 -3.33
N LEU A 99 -12.96 7.16 -2.73
CA LEU A 99 -11.57 6.82 -3.11
C LEU A 99 -11.18 5.42 -2.66
N GLN A 100 -11.66 4.97 -1.49
CA GLN A 100 -11.45 3.59 -1.04
C GLN A 100 -12.06 2.58 -2.01
N GLU A 101 -13.30 2.81 -2.46
CA GLU A 101 -14.03 1.97 -3.40
C GLU A 101 -13.38 1.98 -4.77
N SER A 102 -13.02 3.17 -5.29
CA SER A 102 -12.29 3.31 -6.54
C SER A 102 -10.98 2.54 -6.54
N ASN A 103 -10.18 2.67 -5.47
CA ASN A 103 -8.92 1.93 -5.34
C ASN A 103 -9.14 0.41 -5.31
N LYS A 104 -10.16 -0.08 -4.58
CA LYS A 104 -10.50 -1.50 -4.53
C LYS A 104 -10.91 -2.03 -5.90
N LYS A 105 -11.79 -1.31 -6.61
CA LYS A 105 -12.22 -1.64 -7.96
C LYS A 105 -11.04 -1.71 -8.92
N ASN A 106 -10.21 -0.66 -8.96
CA ASN A 106 -9.05 -0.59 -9.84
C ASN A 106 -8.05 -1.71 -9.56
N THR A 107 -7.77 -1.98 -8.29
CA THR A 107 -6.89 -3.09 -7.88
C THR A 107 -7.44 -4.44 -8.34
N CYS A 108 -8.75 -4.65 -8.22
CA CYS A 108 -9.42 -5.86 -8.69
C CYS A 108 -9.25 -6.02 -10.22
N PHE A 109 -9.52 -4.95 -10.97
CA PHE A 109 -9.36 -4.95 -12.43
C PHE A 109 -7.93 -5.26 -12.86
N GLU A 110 -6.94 -4.65 -12.21
CA GLU A 110 -5.53 -4.92 -12.49
C GLU A 110 -5.14 -6.39 -12.22
N LEU A 111 -5.68 -7.00 -11.16
CA LEU A 111 -5.47 -8.41 -10.88
C LEU A 111 -6.05 -9.31 -11.97
N PHE A 112 -7.28 -9.03 -12.42
CA PHE A 112 -7.89 -9.77 -13.52
C PHE A 112 -7.11 -9.63 -14.84
N ARG A 113 -6.65 -8.42 -15.16
CA ARG A 113 -5.84 -8.18 -16.36
C ARG A 113 -4.48 -8.92 -16.28
N ARG A 114 -3.76 -8.78 -15.16
CA ARG A 114 -2.38 -9.28 -15.05
C ARG A 114 -2.29 -10.78 -14.76
N ILE A 115 -3.19 -11.32 -13.94
CA ILE A 115 -3.15 -12.71 -13.51
C ILE A 115 -4.17 -13.54 -14.30
N GLY A 116 -5.37 -12.99 -14.50
CA GLY A 116 -6.45 -13.64 -15.25
C GLY A 116 -6.29 -13.56 -16.76
N ASN A 117 -5.42 -12.68 -17.28
CA ASN A 117 -5.26 -12.37 -18.70
C ASN A 117 -6.58 -11.90 -19.37
N ILE A 118 -7.45 -11.23 -18.61
CA ILE A 118 -8.73 -10.70 -19.08
C ILE A 118 -8.54 -9.20 -19.32
N ASN A 119 -8.33 -8.81 -20.58
CA ASN A 119 -8.05 -7.41 -20.93
C ASN A 119 -9.28 -6.51 -20.92
N ASN A 120 -10.45 -7.08 -21.18
CA ASN A 120 -11.75 -6.38 -21.27
C ASN A 120 -12.61 -6.67 -20.04
N ILE A 121 -12.02 -6.58 -18.85
CA ILE A 121 -12.73 -6.88 -17.59
C ILE A 121 -13.95 -5.98 -17.37
N GLU A 122 -13.93 -4.77 -17.93
CA GLU A 122 -15.03 -3.82 -17.86
C GLU A 122 -16.32 -4.36 -18.47
N ASP A 123 -16.23 -5.20 -19.50
CA ASP A 123 -17.40 -5.81 -20.17
C ASP A 123 -18.12 -6.85 -19.28
N TYR A 124 -17.43 -7.35 -18.27
CA TYR A 124 -17.94 -8.34 -17.31
C TYR A 124 -18.27 -7.73 -15.96
N PHE A 125 -18.02 -6.44 -15.78
CA PHE A 125 -18.28 -5.74 -14.54
C PHE A 125 -19.68 -5.15 -14.55
N ASP A 126 -20.51 -5.61 -13.64
CA ASP A 126 -21.87 -5.10 -13.47
C ASP A 126 -21.84 -3.84 -12.59
N GLU A 127 -21.65 -3.99 -11.27
CA GLU A 127 -21.62 -2.86 -10.36
C GLU A 127 -20.67 -3.08 -9.18
N PHE A 128 -20.31 -2.01 -8.49
CA PHE A 128 -19.63 -2.04 -7.22
C PHE A 128 -20.67 -1.85 -6.10
N ILE A 129 -20.88 -2.86 -5.29
CA ILE A 129 -21.82 -2.79 -4.17
C ILE A 129 -21.12 -2.15 -2.97
N SER A 130 -21.50 -0.92 -2.69
CA SER A 130 -20.97 -0.15 -1.57
C SER A 130 -21.58 -0.60 -0.24
N SER A 131 -20.82 -0.46 0.84
CA SER A 131 -21.35 -0.70 2.18
C SER A 131 -22.33 0.41 2.58
N PRO A 132 -23.52 0.09 3.13
CA PRO A 132 -24.45 1.10 3.61
C PRO A 132 -23.93 1.87 4.82
N SER A 133 -22.88 1.36 5.49
CA SER A 133 -22.23 2.01 6.62
C SER A 133 -20.72 2.00 6.46
N VAL A 134 -20.10 3.16 6.63
CA VAL A 134 -18.62 3.31 6.58
C VAL A 134 -17.98 2.79 7.86
N TRP A 135 -18.66 2.96 8.99
CA TRP A 135 -18.21 2.56 10.32
C TRP A 135 -19.18 1.57 10.95
N HIS A 136 -18.71 0.83 11.96
CA HIS A 136 -19.50 -0.10 12.76
C HIS A 136 -20.16 -1.26 11.97
N TYR A 137 -19.63 -1.57 10.78
CA TYR A 137 -20.13 -2.66 9.93
C TYR A 137 -19.57 -4.04 10.33
N ARG A 138 -18.43 -4.08 11.03
CA ARG A 138 -17.73 -5.32 11.34
C ARG A 138 -18.29 -5.96 12.61
N ASN A 139 -18.73 -7.20 12.50
CA ASN A 139 -19.36 -7.96 13.60
C ASN A 139 -18.47 -9.07 14.18
N LYS A 140 -17.28 -9.30 13.59
CA LYS A 140 -16.28 -10.27 14.08
C LYS A 140 -14.89 -9.65 14.09
N MET A 141 -14.20 -9.77 15.22
CA MET A 141 -12.81 -9.37 15.41
C MET A 141 -12.02 -10.49 16.05
N GLU A 142 -10.77 -10.67 15.61
CA GLU A 142 -9.82 -11.59 16.23
C GLU A 142 -8.63 -10.77 16.74
N TYR A 143 -8.28 -10.96 18.00
CA TYR A 143 -7.18 -10.26 18.66
C TYR A 143 -6.13 -11.26 19.09
N SER A 144 -4.86 -10.95 18.82
CA SER A 144 -3.73 -11.68 19.39
C SER A 144 -3.16 -10.87 20.55
N LEU A 145 -3.21 -11.44 21.73
CA LEU A 145 -2.60 -10.86 22.93
C LEU A 145 -1.20 -11.43 23.11
N SER A 146 -0.22 -10.55 23.32
CA SER A 146 1.14 -10.94 23.67
C SER A 146 1.43 -10.53 25.10
N LEU A 147 1.85 -11.49 25.93
CA LEU A 147 2.29 -11.24 27.33
C LEU A 147 3.70 -10.62 27.44
N ILE A 148 4.37 -10.40 26.28
CA ILE A 148 5.77 -9.94 26.28
C ILE A 148 5.88 -8.40 26.34
N HIS A 149 4.78 -7.69 26.30
CA HIS A 149 4.74 -6.21 26.27
C HIS A 149 3.89 -5.62 27.40
N ILE A 150 3.96 -6.20 28.59
CA ILE A 150 3.49 -5.56 29.82
C ILE A 150 4.71 -5.00 30.57
#